data_d5223f9355f6df5170a83b391aa162f1
#
_entry.id   d5223f9355f6df5170a83b391aa162f1
#
_cell.length_a   1.000
_cell.length_b   1.000
_cell.length_c   1.000
_cell.angle_alpha   90.00
_cell.angle_beta   90.00
_cell.angle_gamma   90.00
#
_symmetry.space_group_name_H-M   'P 1'
#
loop_
_entity.id
_entity.type
_entity.pdbx_description
1 polymer ?
#
loop_
_entity_poly.entity_id
_entity_poly.type
_entity_poly.pdbx_seq_one_letter_code
_entity_poly.pdbx_strand_id
1 'polypeptide(L)'
;MTNSKKTNSLKSLSAIGISDIIGTGIVAFFWFYLATLLDVETYGELHYFIAIAGFAYIISMVGTRDVITVYVSKKIKIAPVFFLLSLGIGIVTVTIIFGIFYRIDAAFLVLAFIINDLAIGYILGQKLFNSYAKYILTQKILTLVLGLGFYYIFGVEGIIFAFALSYIHFVIFIFKGSRESKIDFSLLPSRSRFIITNYSLSLFGSFRSNLDKIIIAPILGLTLLGNYALALQFWAVLILFSNIMFKYILTHDASGNPNKKLKLFTFFSSIAIAIFGITILPLVIPEFFPKYTETVDAIQIMSICVIPATVGQIYTSKLLGSEKSKTLIIGRIISTSSFLTAIVLLGLAYGIVGIAAAFVLSSTLQAAYLAMDDFLKRTKII
;
A
#
# COMPACT_ATOMS: atom_id res chain seq x y z
N MET A 1 -17.47 25.07 -24.98
CA MET A 1 -17.27 23.60 -24.71
C MET A 1 -16.18 23.26 -23.67
N THR A 2 -15.38 24.21 -23.23
CA THR A 2 -14.23 23.96 -22.29
C THR A 2 -14.59 23.88 -20.81
N ASN A 3 -15.60 24.59 -20.33
CA ASN A 3 -15.97 24.61 -18.91
C ASN A 3 -16.68 23.31 -18.42
N SER A 4 -17.52 22.72 -19.25
CA SER A 4 -18.25 21.48 -18.89
C SER A 4 -17.30 20.25 -18.76
N LYS A 5 -16.25 20.15 -19.61
CA LYS A 5 -15.24 19.07 -19.50
C LYS A 5 -14.35 19.24 -18.27
N LYS A 6 -14.05 20.47 -17.87
CA LYS A 6 -13.22 20.77 -16.70
C LYS A 6 -13.96 20.48 -15.38
N THR A 7 -15.25 20.81 -15.31
CA THR A 7 -16.12 20.48 -14.16
C THR A 7 -16.36 18.98 -14.00
N ASN A 8 -16.52 18.22 -15.09
CA ASN A 8 -16.65 16.77 -15.03
C ASN A 8 -15.35 16.07 -14.60
N SER A 9 -14.20 16.59 -15.02
CA SER A 9 -12.88 16.08 -14.59
C SER A 9 -12.63 16.30 -13.10
N LEU A 10 -12.98 17.48 -12.55
CA LEU A 10 -12.85 17.78 -11.12
C LEU A 10 -13.80 16.94 -10.27
N LYS A 11 -15.04 16.73 -10.70
CA LYS A 11 -16.00 15.83 -10.01
C LYS A 11 -15.51 14.40 -9.97
N SER A 12 -14.91 13.91 -11.06
CA SER A 12 -14.37 12.55 -11.13
C SER A 12 -13.13 12.37 -10.24
N LEU A 13 -12.26 13.36 -10.16
CA LEU A 13 -11.10 13.35 -9.25
C LEU A 13 -11.52 13.41 -7.77
N SER A 14 -12.54 14.22 -7.45
CA SER A 14 -13.10 14.28 -6.10
C SER A 14 -13.76 12.95 -5.70
N ALA A 15 -14.45 12.27 -6.62
CA ALA A 15 -15.04 10.96 -6.37
C ALA A 15 -13.98 9.89 -6.00
N ILE A 16 -12.84 9.86 -6.71
CA ILE A 16 -11.72 8.96 -6.37
C ILE A 16 -11.18 9.29 -4.97
N GLY A 17 -10.87 10.57 -4.71
CA GLY A 17 -10.29 10.99 -3.43
C GLY A 17 -11.21 10.70 -2.24
N ILE A 18 -12.49 10.98 -2.37
CA ILE A 18 -13.49 10.71 -1.32
C ILE A 18 -13.66 9.20 -1.10
N SER A 19 -13.73 8.40 -2.17
CA SER A 19 -13.86 6.95 -2.05
C SER A 19 -12.63 6.32 -1.38
N ASP A 20 -11.44 6.82 -1.65
CA ASP A 20 -10.21 6.34 -1.02
C ASP A 20 -10.18 6.70 0.48
N ILE A 21 -10.59 7.91 0.87
CA ILE A 21 -10.64 8.34 2.28
C ILE A 21 -11.68 7.52 3.06
N ILE A 22 -12.91 7.43 2.56
CA ILE A 22 -13.98 6.66 3.21
C ILE A 22 -13.60 5.18 3.28
N GLY A 23 -13.08 4.64 2.17
CA GLY A 23 -12.64 3.25 2.11
C GLY A 23 -11.52 2.94 3.11
N THR A 24 -10.56 3.85 3.28
CA THR A 24 -9.51 3.73 4.29
C THR A 24 -10.08 3.73 5.71
N GLY A 25 -11.05 4.60 6.00
CA GLY A 25 -11.75 4.64 7.28
C GLY A 25 -12.49 3.33 7.59
N ILE A 26 -13.21 2.77 6.62
CA ILE A 26 -13.92 1.49 6.77
C ILE A 26 -12.94 0.35 7.08
N VAL A 27 -11.81 0.28 6.36
CA VAL A 27 -10.81 -0.76 6.57
C VAL A 27 -10.08 -0.59 7.90
N ALA A 28 -9.75 0.64 8.28
CA ALA A 28 -9.16 0.92 9.59
C ALA A 28 -10.10 0.49 10.72
N PHE A 29 -11.39 0.83 10.64
CA PHE A 29 -12.40 0.38 11.59
C PHE A 29 -12.47 -1.15 11.66
N PHE A 30 -12.48 -1.85 10.51
CA PHE A 30 -12.49 -3.31 10.47
C PHE A 30 -11.31 -3.92 11.22
N TRP A 31 -10.08 -3.46 10.94
CA TRP A 31 -8.88 -4.01 11.59
C TRP A 31 -8.79 -3.65 13.07
N PHE A 32 -9.17 -2.43 13.46
CA PHE A 32 -9.24 -2.07 14.87
C PHE A 32 -10.29 -2.90 15.61
N TYR A 33 -11.46 -3.10 15.03
CA TYR A 33 -12.49 -3.92 15.64
C TYR A 33 -12.04 -5.38 15.79
N LEU A 34 -11.42 -5.95 14.77
CA LEU A 34 -10.84 -7.30 14.87
C LEU A 34 -9.77 -7.39 15.97
N ALA A 35 -8.94 -6.38 16.14
CA ALA A 35 -7.94 -6.36 17.20
C ALA A 35 -8.58 -6.38 18.60
N THR A 36 -9.80 -5.86 18.79
CA THR A 36 -10.50 -6.00 20.09
C THR A 36 -11.04 -7.42 20.34
N LEU A 37 -11.36 -8.15 19.26
CA LEU A 37 -11.94 -9.49 19.35
C LEU A 37 -10.87 -10.58 19.49
N LEU A 38 -9.77 -10.45 18.76
CA LEU A 38 -8.73 -11.48 18.64
C LEU A 38 -7.68 -11.35 19.76
N ASP A 39 -6.97 -12.45 20.02
CA ASP A 39 -5.71 -12.39 20.73
C ASP A 39 -4.59 -11.89 19.80
N VAL A 40 -3.48 -11.47 20.42
CA VAL A 40 -2.38 -10.82 19.70
C VAL A 40 -1.70 -11.74 18.68
N GLU A 41 -1.53 -13.02 19.04
CA GLU A 41 -0.89 -14.01 18.21
C GLU A 41 -1.72 -14.31 16.95
N THR A 42 -3.01 -14.56 17.14
CA THR A 42 -3.97 -14.78 16.05
C THR A 42 -4.06 -13.57 15.10
N TYR A 43 -4.05 -12.36 15.65
CA TYR A 43 -4.02 -11.15 14.82
C TYR A 43 -2.73 -11.04 14.02
N GLY A 44 -1.60 -11.42 14.62
CA GLY A 44 -0.31 -11.53 13.94
C GLY A 44 -0.32 -12.56 12.83
N GLU A 45 -0.89 -13.75 13.07
CA GLU A 45 -1.02 -14.81 12.06
C GLU A 45 -1.83 -14.36 10.85
N LEU A 46 -2.97 -13.68 11.07
CA LEU A 46 -3.76 -13.11 9.97
C LEU A 46 -2.92 -12.16 9.11
N HIS A 47 -2.21 -11.24 9.74
CA HIS A 47 -1.36 -10.29 9.03
C HIS A 47 -0.16 -10.95 8.33
N TYR A 48 0.37 -12.05 8.86
CA TYR A 48 1.39 -12.86 8.23
C TYR A 48 0.91 -13.48 6.91
N PHE A 49 -0.23 -14.17 6.93
CA PHE A 49 -0.79 -14.80 5.73
C PHE A 49 -1.27 -13.77 4.70
N ILE A 50 -1.80 -12.64 5.13
CA ILE A 50 -2.13 -11.51 4.24
C ILE A 50 -0.86 -10.96 3.59
N ALA A 51 0.26 -10.87 4.32
CA ALA A 51 1.52 -10.41 3.76
C ALA A 51 2.12 -11.41 2.76
N ILE A 52 2.03 -12.73 3.05
CA ILE A 52 2.41 -13.78 2.10
C ILE A 52 1.58 -13.65 0.82
N ALA A 53 0.26 -13.56 0.93
CA ALA A 53 -0.60 -13.37 -0.25
C ALA A 53 -0.28 -12.08 -0.99
N GLY A 54 -0.03 -10.99 -0.25
CA GLY A 54 0.34 -9.67 -0.78
C GLY A 54 1.72 -9.62 -1.45
N PHE A 55 2.64 -10.50 -1.09
CA PHE A 55 3.92 -10.65 -1.76
C PHE A 55 3.81 -11.57 -2.99
N ALA A 56 3.11 -12.68 -2.82
CA ALA A 56 2.94 -13.69 -3.85
C ALA A 56 2.17 -13.18 -5.07
N TYR A 57 1.13 -12.33 -4.88
CA TYR A 57 0.40 -11.80 -6.02
C TYR A 57 1.26 -10.87 -6.89
N ILE A 58 2.17 -10.08 -6.31
CA ILE A 58 3.07 -9.21 -7.09
C ILE A 58 4.01 -10.05 -7.95
N ILE A 59 4.54 -11.16 -7.42
CA ILE A 59 5.36 -12.09 -8.20
C ILE A 59 4.57 -12.66 -9.39
N SER A 60 3.27 -12.88 -9.22
CA SER A 60 2.39 -13.43 -10.24
C SER A 60 1.97 -12.42 -11.32
N MET A 61 2.18 -11.12 -11.08
CA MET A 61 1.72 -10.06 -11.99
C MET A 61 2.69 -9.86 -13.15
N VAL A 62 2.29 -10.19 -14.37
CA VAL A 62 3.04 -9.85 -15.59
C VAL A 62 2.77 -8.42 -16.04
N GLY A 63 1.53 -7.96 -15.94
CA GLY A 63 1.12 -6.59 -16.21
C GLY A 63 0.59 -5.94 -14.96
N THR A 64 1.36 -5.06 -14.34
CA THR A 64 0.92 -4.33 -13.14
C THR A 64 -0.25 -3.40 -13.45
N ARG A 65 -0.97 -2.97 -12.43
CA ARG A 65 -2.05 -1.97 -12.52
C ARG A 65 -1.67 -0.79 -13.42
N ASP A 66 -0.49 -0.21 -13.20
CA ASP A 66 -0.04 0.98 -13.90
C ASP A 66 0.20 0.70 -15.39
N VAL A 67 0.80 -0.43 -15.72
CA VAL A 67 1.03 -0.87 -17.10
C VAL A 67 -0.29 -1.03 -17.84
N ILE A 68 -1.26 -1.72 -17.23
CA ILE A 68 -2.59 -1.90 -17.81
C ILE A 68 -3.29 -0.56 -17.99
N THR A 69 -3.28 0.31 -16.96
CA THR A 69 -3.85 1.66 -17.03
C THR A 69 -3.30 2.44 -18.20
N VAL A 70 -1.98 2.45 -18.38
CA VAL A 70 -1.32 3.18 -19.47
C VAL A 70 -1.72 2.64 -20.84
N TYR A 71 -1.64 1.33 -21.05
CA TYR A 71 -1.92 0.76 -22.37
C TYR A 71 -3.40 0.79 -22.73
N VAL A 72 -4.30 0.53 -21.79
CA VAL A 72 -5.74 0.66 -22.02
C VAL A 72 -6.13 2.11 -22.30
N SER A 73 -5.55 3.09 -21.61
CA SER A 73 -5.79 4.51 -21.89
C SER A 73 -5.31 4.95 -23.27
N LYS A 74 -4.27 4.30 -23.80
CA LYS A 74 -3.76 4.47 -25.17
C LYS A 74 -4.53 3.64 -26.19
N LYS A 75 -5.62 2.95 -25.78
CA LYS A 75 -6.44 2.05 -26.63
C LYS A 75 -5.64 0.87 -27.24
N ILE A 76 -4.54 0.47 -26.60
CA ILE A 76 -3.77 -0.73 -26.98
C ILE A 76 -4.46 -1.93 -26.36
N LYS A 77 -4.87 -2.86 -27.18
CA LYS A 77 -5.68 -4.05 -26.81
C LYS A 77 -4.82 -5.17 -26.21
N ILE A 78 -4.01 -4.86 -25.20
CA ILE A 78 -3.08 -5.79 -24.54
C ILE A 78 -3.64 -6.39 -23.24
N ALA A 79 -4.74 -5.86 -22.70
CA ALA A 79 -5.33 -6.30 -21.45
C ALA A 79 -5.63 -7.82 -21.40
N PRO A 80 -6.20 -8.48 -22.44
CA PRO A 80 -6.44 -9.91 -22.41
C PRO A 80 -5.18 -10.75 -22.23
N VAL A 81 -4.04 -10.31 -22.78
CA VAL A 81 -2.75 -10.99 -22.62
C VAL A 81 -2.28 -10.93 -21.16
N PHE A 82 -2.36 -9.75 -20.53
CA PHE A 82 -1.99 -9.60 -19.13
C PHE A 82 -2.90 -10.37 -18.20
N PHE A 83 -4.21 -10.40 -18.48
CA PHE A 83 -5.16 -11.17 -17.69
C PHE A 83 -4.85 -12.66 -17.75
N LEU A 84 -4.64 -13.21 -18.97
CA LEU A 84 -4.29 -14.61 -19.14
C LEU A 84 -2.98 -14.97 -18.42
N LEU A 85 -1.91 -14.20 -18.64
CA LEU A 85 -0.59 -14.48 -18.06
C LEU A 85 -0.60 -14.35 -16.53
N SER A 86 -1.14 -13.25 -16.00
CA SER A 86 -1.15 -13.03 -14.54
C SER A 86 -2.04 -14.02 -13.81
N LEU A 87 -3.21 -14.36 -14.35
CA LEU A 87 -4.07 -15.39 -13.75
C LEU A 87 -3.46 -16.79 -13.90
N GLY A 88 -2.84 -17.10 -15.04
CA GLY A 88 -2.16 -18.37 -15.24
C GLY A 88 -1.00 -18.60 -14.26
N ILE A 89 -0.12 -17.60 -14.12
CA ILE A 89 0.95 -17.63 -13.09
C ILE A 89 0.35 -17.62 -11.69
N GLY A 90 -0.74 -16.87 -11.47
CA GLY A 90 -1.47 -16.82 -10.23
C GLY A 90 -1.96 -18.19 -9.77
N ILE A 91 -2.51 -19.01 -10.66
CA ILE A 91 -2.93 -20.39 -10.36
C ILE A 91 -1.72 -21.24 -9.90
N VAL A 92 -0.58 -21.13 -10.59
CA VAL A 92 0.64 -21.83 -10.18
C VAL A 92 1.08 -21.36 -8.79
N THR A 93 1.06 -20.05 -8.55
CA THR A 93 1.43 -19.47 -7.24
C THR A 93 0.49 -19.93 -6.13
N VAL A 94 -0.81 -19.99 -6.39
CA VAL A 94 -1.83 -20.54 -5.46
C VAL A 94 -1.51 -21.98 -5.08
N THR A 95 -1.18 -22.83 -6.08
CA THR A 95 -0.81 -24.22 -5.85
C THR A 95 0.43 -24.32 -4.98
N ILE A 96 1.44 -23.48 -5.20
CA ILE A 96 2.68 -23.43 -4.40
C ILE A 96 2.36 -22.99 -2.97
N ILE A 97 1.62 -21.90 -2.77
CA ILE A 97 1.25 -21.36 -1.44
C ILE A 97 0.44 -22.41 -0.66
N PHE A 98 -0.53 -23.04 -1.31
CA PHE A 98 -1.30 -24.11 -0.68
C PHE A 98 -0.42 -25.33 -0.33
N GLY A 99 0.48 -25.73 -1.22
CA GLY A 99 1.38 -26.86 -0.97
C GLY A 99 2.39 -26.64 0.17
N ILE A 100 2.80 -25.38 0.39
CA ILE A 100 3.76 -25.03 1.47
C ILE A 100 3.06 -24.84 2.81
N PHE A 101 1.95 -24.08 2.82
CA PHE A 101 1.33 -23.61 4.06
C PHE A 101 0.04 -24.36 4.43
N TYR A 102 -0.52 -25.16 3.52
CA TYR A 102 -1.82 -25.83 3.68
C TYR A 102 -2.98 -24.86 4.01
N ARG A 103 -2.83 -23.56 3.63
CA ARG A 103 -3.78 -22.49 3.87
C ARG A 103 -4.46 -22.10 2.56
N ILE A 104 -5.65 -22.67 2.34
CA ILE A 104 -6.46 -22.44 1.13
C ILE A 104 -6.99 -20.99 1.07
N ASP A 105 -7.30 -20.41 2.21
CA ASP A 105 -7.77 -19.02 2.35
C ASP A 105 -6.72 -17.99 1.87
N ALA A 106 -5.46 -18.16 2.31
CA ALA A 106 -4.34 -17.33 1.85
C ALA A 106 -4.06 -17.53 0.35
N ALA A 107 -4.17 -18.76 -0.14
CA ALA A 107 -4.03 -19.08 -1.54
C ALA A 107 -5.10 -18.39 -2.40
N PHE A 108 -6.38 -18.43 -2.01
CA PHE A 108 -7.46 -17.69 -2.69
C PHE A 108 -7.25 -16.18 -2.63
N LEU A 109 -6.69 -15.64 -1.54
CA LEU A 109 -6.41 -14.22 -1.43
C LEU A 109 -5.38 -13.74 -2.46
N VAL A 110 -4.43 -14.58 -2.88
CA VAL A 110 -3.52 -14.27 -4.00
C VAL A 110 -4.30 -13.97 -5.28
N LEU A 111 -5.24 -14.86 -5.66
CA LEU A 111 -6.07 -14.64 -6.85
C LEU A 111 -6.94 -13.40 -6.72
N ALA A 112 -7.50 -13.16 -5.53
CA ALA A 112 -8.31 -11.99 -5.26
C ALA A 112 -7.53 -10.69 -5.46
N PHE A 113 -6.29 -10.61 -5.01
CA PHE A 113 -5.41 -9.46 -5.21
C PHE A 113 -5.03 -9.28 -6.68
N ILE A 114 -4.75 -10.38 -7.42
CA ILE A 114 -4.49 -10.33 -8.87
C ILE A 114 -5.71 -9.77 -9.60
N ILE A 115 -6.90 -10.31 -9.35
CA ILE A 115 -8.16 -9.88 -9.96
C ILE A 115 -8.42 -8.39 -9.69
N ASN A 116 -8.25 -7.96 -8.44
CA ASN A 116 -8.40 -6.57 -8.03
C ASN A 116 -7.46 -5.65 -8.82
N ASP A 117 -6.17 -5.98 -8.89
CA ASP A 117 -5.16 -5.12 -9.51
C ASP A 117 -5.36 -5.00 -11.02
N LEU A 118 -5.64 -6.13 -11.69
CA LEU A 118 -5.97 -6.18 -13.11
C LEU A 118 -7.24 -5.37 -13.43
N ALA A 119 -8.30 -5.57 -12.64
CA ALA A 119 -9.58 -4.88 -12.84
C ALA A 119 -9.46 -3.37 -12.63
N ILE A 120 -8.77 -2.93 -11.57
CA ILE A 120 -8.55 -1.51 -11.31
C ILE A 120 -7.72 -0.88 -12.43
N GLY A 121 -6.66 -1.55 -12.91
CA GLY A 121 -5.88 -1.08 -14.04
C GLY A 121 -6.73 -0.88 -15.29
N TYR A 122 -7.63 -1.82 -15.57
CA TYR A 122 -8.56 -1.74 -16.69
C TYR A 122 -9.59 -0.60 -16.51
N ILE A 123 -10.23 -0.49 -15.33
CA ILE A 123 -11.23 0.56 -15.02
C ILE A 123 -10.61 1.97 -15.19
N LEU A 124 -9.42 2.17 -14.61
CA LEU A 124 -8.71 3.46 -14.70
C LEU A 124 -8.25 3.75 -16.12
N GLY A 125 -7.77 2.74 -16.87
CA GLY A 125 -7.38 2.87 -18.26
C GLY A 125 -8.55 3.26 -19.16
N GLN A 126 -9.75 2.74 -18.92
CA GLN A 126 -11.00 3.12 -19.59
C GLN A 126 -11.55 4.47 -19.11
N LYS A 127 -10.90 5.12 -18.12
CA LYS A 127 -11.35 6.39 -17.49
C LYS A 127 -12.73 6.30 -16.84
N LEU A 128 -13.10 5.12 -16.35
CA LEU A 128 -14.38 4.85 -15.68
C LEU A 128 -14.29 5.24 -14.18
N PHE A 129 -14.00 6.48 -13.86
CA PHE A 129 -13.70 6.95 -12.50
C PHE A 129 -14.85 6.75 -11.51
N ASN A 130 -16.09 6.92 -11.96
CA ASN A 130 -17.27 6.65 -11.11
C ASN A 130 -17.42 5.15 -10.79
N SER A 131 -17.11 4.28 -11.76
CA SER A 131 -17.06 2.85 -11.52
C SER A 131 -15.95 2.49 -10.56
N TYR A 132 -14.76 3.08 -10.69
CA TYR A 132 -13.67 2.94 -9.74
C TYR A 132 -14.16 3.24 -8.31
N ALA A 133 -14.69 4.43 -8.07
CA ALA A 133 -15.17 4.84 -6.75
C ALA A 133 -16.22 3.87 -6.19
N LYS A 134 -17.23 3.51 -7.00
CA LYS A 134 -18.28 2.57 -6.60
C LYS A 134 -17.72 1.20 -6.22
N TYR A 135 -16.89 0.60 -7.07
CA TYR A 135 -16.39 -0.76 -6.86
C TYR A 135 -15.37 -0.84 -5.72
N ILE A 136 -14.53 0.20 -5.54
CA ILE A 136 -13.63 0.28 -4.39
C ILE A 136 -14.42 0.39 -3.07
N LEU A 137 -15.41 1.27 -2.99
CA LEU A 137 -16.24 1.37 -1.79
C LEU A 137 -17.03 0.08 -1.52
N THR A 138 -17.60 -0.54 -2.56
CA THR A 138 -18.26 -1.84 -2.42
C THR A 138 -17.30 -2.89 -1.85
N GLN A 139 -16.06 -2.96 -2.34
CA GLN A 139 -15.05 -3.88 -1.83
C GLN A 139 -14.76 -3.63 -0.34
N LYS A 140 -14.61 -2.35 0.07
CA LYS A 140 -14.33 -2.01 1.48
C LYS A 140 -15.52 -2.37 2.40
N ILE A 141 -16.74 -2.11 1.95
CA ILE A 141 -17.96 -2.51 2.68
C ILE A 141 -18.07 -4.04 2.74
N LEU A 142 -17.81 -4.75 1.64
CA LEU A 142 -17.80 -6.21 1.64
C LEU A 142 -16.72 -6.79 2.56
N THR A 143 -15.54 -6.17 2.63
CA THR A 143 -14.50 -6.58 3.60
C THR A 143 -15.01 -6.49 5.03
N LEU A 144 -15.67 -5.40 5.39
CA LEU A 144 -16.24 -5.23 6.73
C LEU A 144 -17.38 -6.25 6.99
N VAL A 145 -18.37 -6.31 6.10
CA VAL A 145 -19.57 -7.12 6.31
C VAL A 145 -19.26 -8.62 6.24
N LEU A 146 -18.55 -9.07 5.20
CA LEU A 146 -18.19 -10.47 5.07
C LEU A 146 -17.13 -10.87 6.11
N GLY A 147 -16.15 -10.00 6.38
CA GLY A 147 -15.10 -10.28 7.34
C GLY A 147 -15.66 -10.52 8.75
N LEU A 148 -16.54 -9.64 9.23
CA LEU A 148 -17.22 -9.83 10.51
C LEU A 148 -18.24 -10.98 10.45
N GLY A 149 -19.01 -11.08 9.38
CA GLY A 149 -20.00 -12.17 9.23
C GLY A 149 -19.33 -13.54 9.27
N PHE A 150 -18.24 -13.74 8.55
CA PHE A 150 -17.50 -15.01 8.53
C PHE A 150 -16.76 -15.26 9.85
N TYR A 151 -16.26 -14.22 10.52
CA TYR A 151 -15.71 -14.37 11.85
C TYR A 151 -16.74 -14.95 12.85
N TYR A 152 -17.97 -14.44 12.85
CA TYR A 152 -19.01 -14.95 13.75
C TYR A 152 -19.57 -16.33 13.38
N ILE A 153 -19.46 -16.75 12.10
CA ILE A 153 -19.96 -18.05 11.62
C ILE A 153 -18.86 -19.13 11.65
N PHE A 154 -17.66 -18.78 11.20
CA PHE A 154 -16.56 -19.73 10.98
C PHE A 154 -15.33 -19.46 11.87
N GLY A 155 -15.41 -18.46 12.76
CA GLY A 155 -14.27 -18.05 13.56
C GLY A 155 -13.17 -17.34 12.74
N VAL A 156 -11.96 -17.37 13.27
CA VAL A 156 -10.79 -16.68 12.70
C VAL A 156 -10.45 -17.15 11.27
N GLU A 157 -10.62 -18.45 11.01
CA GLU A 157 -10.33 -19.07 9.71
C GLU A 157 -11.18 -18.48 8.59
N GLY A 158 -12.39 -17.98 8.89
CA GLY A 158 -13.25 -17.33 7.93
C GLY A 158 -12.79 -15.94 7.46
N ILE A 159 -11.95 -15.25 8.23
CA ILE A 159 -11.62 -13.84 7.99
C ILE A 159 -10.88 -13.63 6.67
N ILE A 160 -9.79 -14.38 6.44
CA ILE A 160 -8.98 -14.25 5.22
C ILE A 160 -9.79 -14.69 3.99
N PHE A 161 -10.61 -15.72 4.13
CA PHE A 161 -11.48 -16.18 3.06
C PHE A 161 -12.54 -15.14 2.70
N ALA A 162 -13.18 -14.53 3.71
CA ALA A 162 -14.12 -13.42 3.51
C ALA A 162 -13.44 -12.21 2.86
N PHE A 163 -12.20 -11.92 3.26
CA PHE A 163 -11.40 -10.85 2.65
C PHE A 163 -11.15 -11.16 1.16
N ALA A 164 -10.80 -12.37 0.79
CA ALA A 164 -10.66 -12.78 -0.60
C ALA A 164 -11.98 -12.63 -1.38
N LEU A 165 -13.11 -13.07 -0.81
CA LEU A 165 -14.43 -12.95 -1.42
C LEU A 165 -14.86 -11.50 -1.64
N SER A 166 -14.39 -10.56 -0.82
CA SER A 166 -14.72 -9.14 -0.97
C SER A 166 -14.30 -8.56 -2.33
N TYR A 167 -13.38 -9.20 -3.03
CA TYR A 167 -12.89 -8.80 -4.37
C TYR A 167 -13.64 -9.47 -5.54
N ILE A 168 -14.53 -10.43 -5.28
CA ILE A 168 -15.14 -11.26 -6.34
C ILE A 168 -15.88 -10.44 -7.41
N HIS A 169 -16.49 -9.33 -7.03
CA HIS A 169 -17.24 -8.47 -7.94
C HIS A 169 -16.36 -7.78 -9.01
N PHE A 170 -15.03 -7.73 -8.84
CA PHE A 170 -14.10 -7.22 -9.84
C PHE A 170 -13.93 -8.17 -11.02
N VAL A 171 -14.29 -9.45 -10.90
CA VAL A 171 -14.23 -10.46 -11.96
C VAL A 171 -15.00 -10.02 -13.21
N ILE A 172 -16.07 -9.22 -13.07
CA ILE A 172 -16.83 -8.68 -14.19
C ILE A 172 -15.96 -7.85 -15.15
N PHE A 173 -14.96 -7.13 -14.63
CA PHE A 173 -14.05 -6.34 -15.48
C PHE A 173 -12.99 -7.21 -16.16
N ILE A 174 -12.60 -8.32 -15.54
CA ILE A 174 -11.74 -9.31 -16.19
C ILE A 174 -12.46 -9.89 -17.40
N PHE A 175 -13.73 -10.33 -17.25
CA PHE A 175 -14.54 -10.81 -18.37
C PHE A 175 -14.77 -9.76 -19.46
N LYS A 176 -15.09 -8.52 -19.09
CA LYS A 176 -15.26 -7.44 -20.05
C LYS A 176 -13.97 -7.18 -20.84
N GLY A 177 -12.85 -7.01 -20.15
CA GLY A 177 -11.59 -6.72 -20.80
C GLY A 177 -11.06 -7.88 -21.63
N SER A 178 -11.28 -9.13 -21.21
CA SER A 178 -10.91 -10.33 -22.00
C SER A 178 -11.67 -10.46 -23.32
N ARG A 179 -12.88 -9.91 -23.41
CA ARG A 179 -13.71 -9.95 -24.62
C ARG A 179 -13.46 -8.79 -25.59
N GLU A 180 -12.69 -7.77 -25.20
CA GLU A 180 -12.44 -6.61 -26.07
C GLU A 180 -11.62 -6.92 -27.32
N SER A 181 -10.78 -7.94 -27.27
CA SER A 181 -9.93 -8.33 -28.40
C SER A 181 -9.46 -9.77 -28.27
N LYS A 182 -8.97 -10.33 -29.38
CA LYS A 182 -8.22 -11.59 -29.34
C LYS A 182 -6.90 -11.39 -28.58
N ILE A 183 -6.42 -12.48 -27.99
CA ILE A 183 -5.13 -12.53 -27.31
C ILE A 183 -4.02 -12.43 -28.38
N ASP A 184 -3.17 -11.43 -28.24
CA ASP A 184 -2.09 -11.17 -29.19
C ASP A 184 -0.76 -10.96 -28.43
N PHE A 185 0.05 -12.00 -28.37
CA PHE A 185 1.35 -11.96 -27.70
C PHE A 185 2.40 -11.14 -28.47
N SER A 186 2.20 -10.84 -29.75
CA SER A 186 3.13 -10.02 -30.54
C SER A 186 3.26 -8.60 -30.01
N LEU A 187 2.31 -8.17 -29.19
CA LEU A 187 2.34 -6.85 -28.53
C LEU A 187 3.38 -6.75 -27.39
N LEU A 188 3.86 -7.87 -26.84
CA LEU A 188 4.74 -7.87 -25.66
C LEU A 188 6.20 -7.44 -25.96
N PRO A 189 6.88 -7.97 -27.01
CA PRO A 189 8.31 -7.72 -27.21
C PRO A 189 8.65 -6.24 -27.33
N SER A 190 7.88 -5.48 -28.12
CA SER A 190 8.09 -4.05 -28.34
C SER A 190 7.84 -3.19 -27.08
N ARG A 191 7.23 -3.75 -26.04
CA ARG A 191 6.83 -3.08 -24.79
C ARG A 191 7.50 -3.65 -23.55
N SER A 192 8.34 -4.66 -23.72
CA SER A 192 9.00 -5.40 -22.63
C SER A 192 9.76 -4.50 -21.66
N ARG A 193 10.50 -3.51 -22.17
CA ARG A 193 11.24 -2.55 -21.35
C ARG A 193 10.34 -1.80 -20.35
N PHE A 194 9.19 -1.30 -20.80
CA PHE A 194 8.25 -0.59 -19.94
C PHE A 194 7.58 -1.54 -18.93
N ILE A 195 7.18 -2.74 -19.38
CA ILE A 195 6.57 -3.77 -18.54
C ILE A 195 7.54 -4.18 -17.43
N ILE A 196 8.79 -4.56 -17.77
CA ILE A 196 9.79 -5.01 -16.80
C ILE A 196 10.14 -3.88 -15.81
N THR A 197 10.32 -2.65 -16.28
CA THR A 197 10.62 -1.52 -15.39
C THR A 197 9.50 -1.30 -14.35
N ASN A 198 8.24 -1.30 -14.80
CA ASN A 198 7.11 -1.13 -13.88
C ASN A 198 6.91 -2.33 -12.93
N TYR A 199 7.12 -3.55 -13.44
CA TYR A 199 7.12 -4.75 -12.61
C TYR A 199 8.18 -4.66 -11.49
N SER A 200 9.42 -4.29 -11.85
CA SER A 200 10.49 -4.11 -10.86
C SER A 200 10.16 -3.06 -9.81
N LEU A 201 9.58 -1.91 -10.22
CA LEU A 201 9.14 -0.87 -9.28
C LEU A 201 8.03 -1.36 -8.33
N SER A 202 7.09 -2.14 -8.84
CA SER A 202 6.01 -2.74 -8.03
C SER A 202 6.56 -3.78 -7.06
N LEU A 203 7.52 -4.60 -7.50
CA LEU A 203 8.18 -5.60 -6.67
C LEU A 203 8.94 -4.94 -5.50
N PHE A 204 9.73 -3.88 -5.76
CA PHE A 204 10.40 -3.11 -4.70
C PHE A 204 9.41 -2.45 -3.74
N GLY A 205 8.25 -1.98 -4.23
CA GLY A 205 7.17 -1.47 -3.39
C GLY A 205 6.60 -2.54 -2.46
N SER A 206 6.40 -3.75 -2.98
CA SER A 206 5.90 -4.89 -2.21
C SER A 206 6.90 -5.36 -1.13
N PHE A 207 8.19 -5.26 -1.39
CA PHE A 207 9.20 -5.58 -0.38
C PHE A 207 9.03 -4.75 0.88
N ARG A 208 8.77 -3.46 0.76
CA ARG A 208 8.58 -2.59 1.92
C ARG A 208 7.25 -2.83 2.66
N SER A 209 6.20 -3.26 1.97
CA SER A 209 4.86 -3.38 2.56
C SER A 209 4.50 -4.77 3.08
N ASN A 210 5.26 -5.81 2.69
CA ASN A 210 4.93 -7.19 3.02
C ASN A 210 6.10 -7.98 3.62
N LEU A 211 7.35 -7.75 3.17
CA LEU A 211 8.49 -8.53 3.65
C LEU A 211 8.79 -8.31 5.14
N ASP A 212 8.47 -7.15 5.69
CA ASP A 212 8.57 -6.89 7.12
C ASP A 212 7.85 -7.98 7.93
N LYS A 213 6.58 -8.23 7.62
CA LYS A 213 5.73 -9.20 8.31
C LYS A 213 6.18 -10.65 8.05
N ILE A 214 6.61 -10.94 6.81
CA ILE A 214 7.12 -12.25 6.43
C ILE A 214 8.43 -12.58 7.16
N ILE A 215 9.25 -11.58 7.48
CA ILE A 215 10.50 -11.73 8.22
C ILE A 215 10.25 -11.77 9.72
N ILE A 216 9.40 -10.91 10.25
CA ILE A 216 9.13 -10.79 11.69
C ILE A 216 8.52 -12.07 12.23
N ALA A 217 7.53 -12.67 11.58
CA ALA A 217 6.81 -13.83 12.08
C ALA A 217 7.73 -15.02 12.41
N PRO A 218 8.58 -15.53 11.47
CA PRO A 218 9.43 -16.68 11.75
C PRO A 218 10.63 -16.38 12.67
N ILE A 219 11.08 -15.13 12.76
CA ILE A 219 12.29 -14.75 13.53
C ILE A 219 11.93 -14.30 14.94
N LEU A 220 10.85 -13.53 15.09
CA LEU A 220 10.50 -12.84 16.34
C LEU A 220 9.15 -13.29 16.91
N GLY A 221 8.40 -14.12 16.19
CA GLY A 221 7.13 -14.69 16.61
C GLY A 221 5.90 -13.90 16.19
N LEU A 222 4.76 -14.61 16.21
CA LEU A 222 3.46 -14.06 15.77
C LEU A 222 2.90 -13.04 16.76
N THR A 223 3.14 -13.19 18.05
CA THR A 223 2.70 -12.22 19.07
C THR A 223 3.34 -10.85 18.84
N LEU A 224 4.65 -10.82 18.58
CA LEU A 224 5.33 -9.56 18.26
C LEU A 224 4.83 -8.97 16.95
N LEU A 225 4.57 -9.82 15.94
CA LEU A 225 3.95 -9.37 14.70
C LEU A 225 2.56 -8.80 14.93
N GLY A 226 1.74 -9.36 15.82
CA GLY A 226 0.41 -8.84 16.14
C GLY A 226 0.45 -7.44 16.73
N ASN A 227 1.33 -7.20 17.71
CA ASN A 227 1.56 -5.87 18.26
C ASN A 227 2.05 -4.87 17.19
N TYR A 228 3.00 -5.30 16.37
CA TYR A 228 3.52 -4.47 15.26
C TYR A 228 2.43 -4.18 14.22
N ALA A 229 1.58 -5.16 13.87
CA ALA A 229 0.50 -4.97 12.92
C ALA A 229 -0.53 -3.95 13.41
N LEU A 230 -0.88 -3.97 14.71
CA LEU A 230 -1.74 -2.95 15.30
C LEU A 230 -1.07 -1.59 15.30
N ALA A 231 0.23 -1.50 15.62
CA ALA A 231 0.99 -0.24 15.54
C ALA A 231 0.99 0.33 14.11
N LEU A 232 1.09 -0.52 13.08
CA LEU A 232 0.99 -0.11 11.68
C LEU A 232 -0.39 0.46 11.32
N GLN A 233 -1.49 -0.04 11.92
CA GLN A 233 -2.82 0.54 11.71
C GLN A 233 -2.90 1.95 12.28
N PHE A 234 -2.39 2.18 13.49
CA PHE A 234 -2.33 3.53 14.07
C PHE A 234 -1.42 4.45 13.24
N TRP A 235 -0.25 3.96 12.85
CA TRP A 235 0.65 4.74 12.00
C TRP A 235 0.02 5.12 10.66
N ALA A 236 -0.76 4.24 10.04
CA ALA A 236 -1.49 4.53 8.80
C ALA A 236 -2.49 5.68 8.98
N VAL A 237 -3.14 5.78 10.13
CA VAL A 237 -4.02 6.91 10.47
C VAL A 237 -3.20 8.20 10.67
N LEU A 238 -2.08 8.15 11.40
CA LEU A 238 -1.24 9.31 11.64
C LEU A 238 -0.68 9.92 10.36
N ILE A 239 -0.23 9.08 9.41
CA ILE A 239 0.37 9.54 8.14
C ILE A 239 -0.68 9.96 7.10
N LEU A 240 -1.96 9.70 7.32
CA LEU A 240 -3.04 9.96 6.35
C LEU A 240 -3.08 11.43 5.93
N PHE A 241 -2.94 12.36 6.87
CA PHE A 241 -2.91 13.79 6.57
C PHE A 241 -1.77 14.14 5.62
N SER A 242 -0.56 13.65 5.89
CA SER A 242 0.60 13.89 5.02
C SER A 242 0.41 13.30 3.63
N ASN A 243 -0.21 12.12 3.51
CA ASN A 243 -0.54 11.50 2.23
C ASN A 243 -1.53 12.35 1.41
N ILE A 244 -2.51 12.97 2.06
CA ILE A 244 -3.46 13.88 1.41
C ILE A 244 -2.72 15.14 0.94
N MET A 245 -1.93 15.75 1.82
CA MET A 245 -1.17 16.97 1.49
C MET A 245 -0.15 16.72 0.38
N PHE A 246 0.48 15.54 0.33
CA PHE A 246 1.38 15.16 -0.75
C PHE A 246 0.73 15.30 -2.13
N LYS A 247 -0.54 14.87 -2.30
CA LYS A 247 -1.25 14.98 -3.59
C LYS A 247 -1.38 16.45 -4.04
N TYR A 248 -1.67 17.36 -3.10
CA TYR A 248 -1.75 18.79 -3.40
C TYR A 248 -0.37 19.41 -3.68
N ILE A 249 0.63 19.10 -2.87
CA ILE A 249 2.00 19.59 -3.06
C ILE A 249 2.55 19.14 -4.42
N LEU A 250 2.29 17.88 -4.81
CA LEU A 250 2.74 17.31 -6.07
C LEU A 250 2.15 18.07 -7.29
N THR A 251 0.87 18.42 -7.24
CA THR A 251 0.25 19.20 -8.34
C THR A 251 0.87 20.59 -8.50
N HIS A 252 1.22 21.24 -7.39
CA HIS A 252 1.92 22.54 -7.41
C HIS A 252 3.35 22.41 -7.93
N ASP A 253 4.11 21.41 -7.46
CA ASP A 253 5.49 21.19 -7.90
C ASP A 253 5.55 20.82 -9.39
N ALA A 254 4.65 19.95 -9.85
CA ALA A 254 4.57 19.55 -11.27
C ALA A 254 4.17 20.71 -12.21
N SER A 255 3.40 21.69 -11.73
CA SER A 255 3.04 22.88 -12.50
C SER A 255 4.12 23.97 -12.52
N GLY A 256 5.27 23.75 -11.90
CA GLY A 256 6.36 24.73 -11.79
C GLY A 256 6.12 25.86 -10.78
N ASN A 257 5.03 25.81 -10.01
CA ASN A 257 4.66 26.81 -9.00
C ASN A 257 4.68 26.22 -7.59
N PRO A 258 5.85 25.93 -7.00
CA PRO A 258 5.96 25.28 -5.70
C PRO A 258 5.39 26.14 -4.58
N ASN A 259 4.43 25.61 -3.84
CA ASN A 259 3.81 26.31 -2.72
C ASN A 259 4.59 26.07 -1.43
N LYS A 260 5.52 26.99 -1.10
CA LYS A 260 6.35 26.92 0.11
C LYS A 260 5.53 26.97 1.40
N LYS A 261 4.45 27.77 1.45
CA LYS A 261 3.59 27.89 2.64
C LYS A 261 2.89 26.54 2.93
N LEU A 262 2.39 25.88 1.88
CA LEU A 262 1.76 24.56 2.01
C LEU A 262 2.75 23.50 2.51
N LYS A 263 3.97 23.47 1.98
CA LYS A 263 5.04 22.56 2.44
C LYS A 263 5.38 22.78 3.91
N LEU A 264 5.52 24.06 4.32
CA LEU A 264 5.82 24.42 5.70
C LEU A 264 4.65 24.04 6.64
N PHE A 265 3.42 24.33 6.23
CA PHE A 265 2.23 23.93 6.99
C PHE A 265 2.18 22.40 7.17
N THR A 266 2.41 21.62 6.09
CA THR A 266 2.43 20.15 6.15
C THR A 266 3.53 19.64 7.08
N PHE A 267 4.71 20.27 7.08
CA PHE A 267 5.81 19.93 7.97
C PHE A 267 5.44 20.20 9.44
N PHE A 268 4.94 21.37 9.78
CA PHE A 268 4.55 21.67 11.18
C PHE A 268 3.37 20.81 11.65
N SER A 269 2.40 20.53 10.76
CA SER A 269 1.32 19.59 11.06
C SER A 269 1.85 18.19 11.36
N SER A 270 2.92 17.73 10.67
CA SER A 270 3.52 16.42 10.96
C SER A 270 4.16 16.35 12.35
N ILE A 271 4.71 17.47 12.85
CA ILE A 271 5.23 17.57 14.23
C ILE A 271 4.08 17.48 15.23
N ALA A 272 2.99 18.23 15.02
CA ALA A 272 1.82 18.18 15.90
C ALA A 272 1.19 16.77 15.94
N ILE A 273 1.09 16.10 14.79
CA ILE A 273 0.60 14.71 14.68
C ILE A 273 1.55 13.73 15.39
N ALA A 274 2.87 13.90 15.27
CA ALA A 274 3.83 13.09 15.99
C ALA A 274 3.70 13.26 17.51
N ILE A 275 3.58 14.49 18.01
CA ILE A 275 3.33 14.78 19.42
C ILE A 275 2.03 14.12 19.89
N PHE A 276 0.93 14.24 19.10
CA PHE A 276 -0.32 13.57 19.41
C PHE A 276 -0.13 12.06 19.53
N GLY A 277 0.57 11.43 18.58
CA GLY A 277 0.84 9.99 18.61
C GLY A 277 1.68 9.55 19.81
N ILE A 278 2.67 10.35 20.23
CA ILE A 278 3.52 10.05 21.37
C ILE A 278 2.79 10.23 22.70
N THR A 279 1.87 11.19 22.79
CA THR A 279 1.26 11.58 24.08
C THR A 279 -0.14 10.99 24.28
N ILE A 280 -0.96 10.95 23.26
CA ILE A 280 -2.38 10.56 23.38
C ILE A 280 -2.57 9.06 23.10
N LEU A 281 -1.93 8.48 22.08
CA LEU A 281 -2.14 7.07 21.77
C LEU A 281 -1.71 6.12 22.90
N PRO A 282 -0.65 6.36 23.68
CA PRO A 282 -0.34 5.54 24.86
C PRO A 282 -1.44 5.49 25.93
N LEU A 283 -2.29 6.51 25.98
CA LEU A 283 -3.45 6.54 26.90
C LEU A 283 -4.65 5.79 26.32
N VAL A 284 -4.82 5.84 24.99
CA VAL A 284 -5.97 5.25 24.29
C VAL A 284 -5.78 3.74 24.07
N ILE A 285 -4.57 3.30 23.69
CA ILE A 285 -4.32 1.91 23.34
C ILE A 285 -4.61 0.95 24.49
N PRO A 286 -4.14 1.15 25.73
CA PRO A 286 -4.44 0.21 26.83
C PRO A 286 -5.94 0.12 27.18
N GLU A 287 -6.68 1.20 26.97
CA GLU A 287 -8.12 1.24 27.24
C GLU A 287 -8.93 0.39 26.24
N PHE A 288 -8.61 0.51 24.93
CA PHE A 288 -9.36 -0.15 23.88
C PHE A 288 -8.74 -1.50 23.43
N PHE A 289 -7.44 -1.67 23.65
CA PHE A 289 -6.66 -2.83 23.21
C PHE A 289 -5.77 -3.39 24.33
N PRO A 290 -6.35 -3.78 25.50
CA PRO A 290 -5.58 -4.16 26.68
C PRO A 290 -4.67 -5.38 26.48
N LYS A 291 -4.94 -6.21 25.46
CA LYS A 291 -4.11 -7.37 25.11
C LYS A 291 -2.81 -6.99 24.36
N TYR A 292 -2.74 -5.78 23.77
CA TYR A 292 -1.65 -5.36 22.90
C TYR A 292 -0.69 -4.39 23.62
N THR A 293 -0.12 -4.86 24.73
CA THR A 293 0.67 -4.03 25.62
C THR A 293 1.93 -3.45 24.97
N GLU A 294 2.63 -4.25 24.15
CA GLU A 294 3.85 -3.81 23.46
C GLU A 294 3.58 -2.84 22.30
N THR A 295 2.34 -2.74 21.82
CA THR A 295 1.96 -1.77 20.78
C THR A 295 2.19 -0.33 21.24
N VAL A 296 2.08 -0.05 22.53
CA VAL A 296 2.29 1.29 23.09
C VAL A 296 3.71 1.79 22.81
N ASP A 297 4.71 0.99 23.13
CA ASP A 297 6.12 1.35 22.92
C ASP A 297 6.43 1.50 21.42
N ALA A 298 5.88 0.58 20.60
CA ALA A 298 6.04 0.65 19.15
C ALA A 298 5.46 1.93 18.57
N ILE A 299 4.22 2.32 18.94
CA ILE A 299 3.57 3.49 18.34
C ILE A 299 4.18 4.81 18.83
N GLN A 300 4.69 4.88 20.06
CA GLN A 300 5.41 6.05 20.52
C GLN A 300 6.61 6.35 19.62
N ILE A 301 7.43 5.33 19.33
CA ILE A 301 8.60 5.46 18.44
C ILE A 301 8.15 5.69 17.00
N MET A 302 7.20 4.90 16.48
CA MET A 302 6.73 5.04 15.11
C MET A 302 6.04 6.39 14.84
N SER A 303 5.46 7.04 15.85
CA SER A 303 4.88 8.37 15.72
C SER A 303 5.95 9.41 15.33
N ILE A 304 7.19 9.26 15.79
CA ILE A 304 8.31 10.11 15.38
C ILE A 304 8.54 10.02 13.87
N CYS A 305 8.30 8.83 13.28
CA CYS A 305 8.47 8.59 11.85
C CYS A 305 7.58 9.46 10.96
N VAL A 306 6.47 10.01 11.48
CA VAL A 306 5.59 10.91 10.71
C VAL A 306 6.37 12.11 10.19
N ILE A 307 7.32 12.63 10.96
CA ILE A 307 8.14 13.79 10.56
C ILE A 307 9.06 13.46 9.38
N PRO A 308 10.01 12.50 9.46
CA PRO A 308 10.86 12.18 8.32
C PRO A 308 10.09 11.62 7.13
N ALA A 309 8.99 10.88 7.33
CA ALA A 309 8.14 10.42 6.24
C ALA A 309 7.52 11.61 5.49
N THR A 310 7.01 12.62 6.19
CA THR A 310 6.46 13.84 5.58
C THR A 310 7.55 14.64 4.85
N VAL A 311 8.72 14.79 5.43
CA VAL A 311 9.88 15.42 4.76
C VAL A 311 10.23 14.67 3.48
N GLY A 312 10.32 13.33 3.54
CA GLY A 312 10.55 12.47 2.39
C GLY A 312 9.50 12.68 1.28
N GLN A 313 8.22 12.80 1.64
CA GLN A 313 7.13 13.09 0.70
C GLN A 313 7.29 14.47 0.04
N ILE A 314 7.65 15.52 0.80
CA ILE A 314 7.87 16.87 0.27
C ILE A 314 9.01 16.87 -0.77
N TYR A 315 10.14 16.19 -0.50
CA TYR A 315 11.22 16.08 -1.46
C TYR A 315 10.87 15.16 -2.64
N THR A 316 10.13 14.07 -2.40
CA THR A 316 9.62 13.20 -3.45
C THR A 316 8.75 13.98 -4.43
N SER A 317 7.83 14.81 -3.93
CA SER A 317 6.99 15.68 -4.78
C SER A 317 7.83 16.59 -5.67
N LYS A 318 8.84 17.25 -5.09
CA LYS A 318 9.75 18.14 -5.81
C LYS A 318 10.55 17.40 -6.91
N LEU A 319 11.07 16.21 -6.59
CA LEU A 319 11.86 15.41 -7.51
C LEU A 319 10.99 14.82 -8.63
N LEU A 320 9.76 14.42 -8.34
CA LEU A 320 8.77 14.01 -9.35
C LEU A 320 8.42 15.16 -10.29
N GLY A 321 8.14 16.35 -9.75
CA GLY A 321 7.87 17.54 -10.55
C GLY A 321 9.02 17.97 -11.46
N SER A 322 10.26 17.60 -11.12
CA SER A 322 11.47 17.84 -11.93
C SER A 322 11.97 16.59 -12.68
N GLU A 323 11.16 15.51 -12.76
CA GLU A 323 11.43 14.25 -13.49
C GLU A 323 12.73 13.52 -13.06
N LYS A 324 13.21 13.75 -11.83
CA LYS A 324 14.45 13.15 -11.31
C LYS A 324 14.24 11.75 -10.75
N SER A 325 13.78 10.81 -11.58
CA SER A 325 13.42 9.45 -11.19
C SER A 325 14.59 8.65 -10.57
N LYS A 326 15.82 8.85 -11.04
CA LYS A 326 17.00 8.11 -10.53
C LYS A 326 17.22 8.35 -9.03
N THR A 327 17.18 9.60 -8.57
CA THR A 327 17.30 9.95 -7.14
C THR A 327 16.21 9.30 -6.28
N LEU A 328 14.97 9.26 -6.79
CA LEU A 328 13.86 8.61 -6.09
C LEU A 328 14.05 7.10 -5.95
N ILE A 329 14.52 6.43 -7.01
CA ILE A 329 14.80 4.99 -6.98
C ILE A 329 15.90 4.67 -5.96
N ILE A 330 17.00 5.42 -5.98
CA ILE A 330 18.10 5.23 -5.01
C ILE A 330 17.58 5.46 -3.57
N GLY A 331 16.81 6.53 -3.33
CA GLY A 331 16.21 6.78 -2.03
C GLY A 331 15.30 5.64 -1.53
N ARG A 332 14.54 5.02 -2.44
CA ARG A 332 13.72 3.83 -2.12
C ARG A 332 14.57 2.61 -1.80
N ILE A 333 15.63 2.36 -2.56
CA ILE A 333 16.56 1.25 -2.30
C ILE A 333 17.20 1.43 -0.92
N ILE A 334 17.72 2.62 -0.59
CA ILE A 334 18.30 2.94 0.71
C ILE A 334 17.28 2.66 1.82
N SER A 335 16.06 3.18 1.69
CA SER A 335 15.02 2.99 2.69
C SER A 335 14.64 1.52 2.89
N THR A 336 14.45 0.77 1.80
CA THR A 336 14.02 -0.63 1.87
C THR A 336 15.15 -1.51 2.41
N SER A 337 16.38 -1.35 1.92
CA SER A 337 17.52 -2.16 2.40
C SER A 337 17.84 -1.88 3.86
N SER A 338 17.90 -0.59 4.26
CA SER A 338 18.14 -0.24 5.67
C SER A 338 17.03 -0.75 6.59
N PHE A 339 15.77 -0.71 6.12
CA PHE A 339 14.63 -1.22 6.88
C PHE A 339 14.71 -2.72 7.12
N LEU A 340 14.90 -3.51 6.06
CA LEU A 340 14.96 -4.97 6.15
C LEU A 340 16.17 -5.44 6.98
N THR A 341 17.32 -4.78 6.83
CA THR A 341 18.51 -5.09 7.65
C THR A 341 18.28 -4.71 9.11
N ALA A 342 17.75 -3.52 9.37
CA ALA A 342 17.55 -3.02 10.72
C ALA A 342 16.42 -3.81 11.45
N ILE A 343 15.36 -4.25 10.77
CA ILE A 343 14.32 -5.11 11.38
C ILE A 343 14.94 -6.36 11.98
N VAL A 344 15.84 -7.03 11.26
CA VAL A 344 16.48 -8.25 11.76
C VAL A 344 17.42 -7.91 12.92
N LEU A 345 18.35 -6.97 12.73
CA LEU A 345 19.37 -6.67 13.71
C LEU A 345 18.79 -6.06 14.99
N LEU A 346 17.98 -5.01 14.85
CA LEU A 346 17.38 -4.32 15.99
C LEU A 346 16.20 -5.10 16.57
N GLY A 347 15.46 -5.84 15.76
CA GLY A 347 14.37 -6.68 16.22
C GLY A 347 14.86 -7.81 17.12
N LEU A 348 15.96 -8.49 16.76
CA LEU A 348 16.58 -9.52 17.58
C LEU A 348 17.16 -8.94 18.90
N ALA A 349 17.70 -7.71 18.86
CA ALA A 349 18.31 -7.08 20.03
C ALA A 349 17.29 -6.44 20.99
N TYR A 350 16.21 -5.84 20.47
CA TYR A 350 15.31 -4.98 21.24
C TYR A 350 13.81 -5.28 20.99
N GLY A 351 13.47 -6.42 20.35
CA GLY A 351 12.08 -6.79 20.10
C GLY A 351 11.32 -5.73 19.29
N ILE A 352 10.10 -5.42 19.71
CA ILE A 352 9.23 -4.48 19.02
C ILE A 352 9.78 -3.05 18.97
N VAL A 353 10.48 -2.62 20.01
CA VAL A 353 11.17 -1.32 20.08
C VAL A 353 12.22 -1.23 18.97
N GLY A 354 12.96 -2.31 18.74
CA GLY A 354 13.94 -2.42 17.67
C GLY A 354 13.30 -2.33 16.28
N ILE A 355 12.15 -2.98 16.07
CA ILE A 355 11.39 -2.88 14.81
C ILE A 355 10.89 -1.45 14.58
N ALA A 356 10.33 -0.82 15.61
CA ALA A 356 9.87 0.57 15.54
C ALA A 356 11.02 1.53 15.24
N ALA A 357 12.19 1.32 15.86
CA ALA A 357 13.40 2.07 15.57
C ALA A 357 13.89 1.88 14.13
N ALA A 358 13.86 0.65 13.60
CA ALA A 358 14.18 0.36 12.20
C ALA A 358 13.25 1.11 11.22
N PHE A 359 11.96 1.23 11.57
CA PHE A 359 10.98 1.97 10.79
C PHE A 359 11.31 3.47 10.72
N VAL A 360 11.66 4.08 11.84
CA VAL A 360 12.09 5.49 11.92
C VAL A 360 13.41 5.70 11.18
N LEU A 361 14.41 4.85 11.44
CA LEU A 361 15.75 4.92 10.84
C LEU A 361 15.65 4.91 9.30
N SER A 362 14.93 3.95 8.75
CA SER A 362 14.79 3.81 7.30
C SER A 362 14.14 5.03 6.64
N SER A 363 13.12 5.59 7.27
CA SER A 363 12.42 6.79 6.78
C SER A 363 13.31 8.03 6.89
N THR A 364 14.08 8.13 7.97
CA THR A 364 15.05 9.23 8.19
C THR A 364 16.17 9.19 7.16
N LEU A 365 16.75 8.01 6.90
CA LEU A 365 17.80 7.84 5.88
C LEU A 365 17.28 8.20 4.48
N GLN A 366 16.06 7.81 4.14
CA GLN A 366 15.45 8.21 2.87
C GLN A 366 15.28 9.73 2.78
N ALA A 367 14.69 10.34 3.80
CA ALA A 367 14.45 11.79 3.82
C ALA A 367 15.78 12.58 3.76
N ALA A 368 16.78 12.16 4.51
CA ALA A 368 18.11 12.77 4.52
C ALA A 368 18.78 12.66 3.13
N TYR A 369 18.76 11.49 2.51
CA TYR A 369 19.32 11.29 1.17
C TYR A 369 18.64 12.20 0.14
N LEU A 370 17.30 12.25 0.12
CA LEU A 370 16.56 13.07 -0.83
C LEU A 370 16.82 14.57 -0.61
N ALA A 371 16.92 15.01 0.64
CA ALA A 371 17.24 16.39 1.00
C ALA A 371 18.67 16.78 0.59
N MET A 372 19.64 15.90 0.85
CA MET A 372 21.06 16.13 0.54
C MET A 372 21.31 16.21 -0.98
N ASP A 373 20.70 15.30 -1.78
CA ASP A 373 20.80 15.35 -3.25
C ASP A 373 20.25 16.67 -3.82
N ASP A 374 19.17 17.18 -3.23
CA ASP A 374 18.61 18.49 -3.61
C ASP A 374 19.55 19.66 -3.24
N PHE A 375 20.15 19.61 -2.06
CA PHE A 375 21.08 20.65 -1.57
C PHE A 375 22.37 20.69 -2.42
N LEU A 376 23.02 19.53 -2.65
CA LEU A 376 24.27 19.44 -3.41
C LEU A 376 24.11 19.90 -4.88
N LYS A 377 22.92 19.68 -5.47
CA LYS A 377 22.65 20.17 -6.83
C LYS A 377 22.40 21.66 -6.91
N ARG A 378 21.95 22.29 -5.83
CA ARG A 378 21.83 23.77 -5.77
C ARG A 378 23.21 24.43 -5.69
N THR A 379 24.11 23.86 -4.89
CA THR A 379 25.47 24.39 -4.71
C THR A 379 26.38 24.20 -5.93
N LYS A 380 26.08 23.25 -6.82
CA LYS A 380 26.84 23.08 -8.10
C LYS A 380 26.39 23.99 -9.24
N ILE A 381 25.34 24.79 -9.04
CA ILE A 381 24.79 25.74 -10.02
C ILE A 381 25.25 27.18 -9.71
N ILE A 382 25.91 27.38 -8.56
CA ILE A 382 26.60 28.62 -8.17
C ILE A 382 28.10 28.43 -8.47
#